data_624804073a2cd8625e980445cc09b615
#
_entry.id   624804073a2cd8625e980445cc09b615
#
_cell.length_a   1.000
_cell.length_b   1.000
_cell.length_c   1.000
_cell.angle_alpha   90.00
_cell.angle_beta   90.00
_cell.angle_gamma   90.00
#
_symmetry.space_group_name_H-M   'P 1'
#
loop_
_entity.id
_entity.type
_entity.pdbx_description
1 polymer ?
#
loop_
_entity_poly.entity_id
_entity_poly.type
_entity_poly.pdbx_seq_one_letter_code
_entity_poly.pdbx_strand_id
1 'polypeptide(L)'
;MPALDGFTGAIGNTPLLRLGKLSAETGCEILGKAEFMNPGGSVKDRAARYIIEDAERRGTLRPGGTVIEGTAGNTGIGLAHICAARGYRCVIVIPETQSQEKMDLLRVLGAEVRPVPAAPYKDANNYQKIAGRLAQETENAIWANQFDNLVNRQAHYETTGPEIWRDTAGRVDAFVCSTGTGGTLAGVARFLKERKPEVKTVLADPHGSGLYSFVKSGELKSEGNSITEGIGSSRVTANLEGTPIDDAVRIDDQTCVTMVYRLLREEGLFVGGSTGINVAAAVQV
;
A
#
# COMPACT_ATOMS: atom_id res chain seq x y z
N MET A 1 9.78 -3.15 -27.11
CA MET A 1 10.12 -2.34 -25.93
C MET A 1 11.58 -2.60 -25.57
N PRO A 2 12.35 -1.63 -25.12
CA PRO A 2 13.70 -1.88 -24.64
C PRO A 2 13.66 -2.80 -23.39
N ALA A 3 14.77 -3.51 -23.13
CA ALA A 3 14.89 -4.33 -21.94
C ALA A 3 14.77 -3.46 -20.67
N LEU A 4 14.12 -3.99 -19.63
CA LEU A 4 13.99 -3.32 -18.35
C LEU A 4 15.25 -3.54 -17.51
N ASP A 5 15.59 -2.56 -16.67
CA ASP A 5 16.74 -2.64 -15.76
C ASP A 5 16.39 -3.48 -14.52
N GLY A 6 16.45 -4.78 -14.66
CA GLY A 6 16.23 -5.75 -13.59
C GLY A 6 14.89 -5.63 -12.87
N PHE A 7 14.87 -6.05 -11.61
CA PHE A 7 13.68 -6.02 -10.75
C PHE A 7 13.09 -4.61 -10.60
N THR A 8 13.94 -3.63 -10.30
CA THR A 8 13.49 -2.25 -10.05
C THR A 8 12.91 -1.58 -11.27
N GLY A 9 13.43 -1.87 -12.47
CA GLY A 9 12.89 -1.36 -13.72
C GLY A 9 11.52 -1.91 -14.08
N ALA A 10 11.16 -3.08 -13.55
CA ALA A 10 9.86 -3.71 -13.77
C ALA A 10 8.74 -3.21 -12.83
N ILE A 11 9.07 -2.38 -11.83
CA ILE A 11 8.09 -1.82 -10.90
C ILE A 11 7.31 -0.68 -11.56
N GLY A 12 5.99 -0.72 -11.46
CA GLY A 12 5.10 0.29 -12.04
C GLY A 12 4.66 -0.05 -13.46
N ASN A 13 4.03 0.90 -14.14
CA ASN A 13 3.39 0.72 -15.44
C ASN A 13 2.49 -0.53 -15.50
N THR A 14 1.85 -0.83 -14.38
CA THR A 14 0.92 -1.95 -14.26
C THR A 14 -0.30 -1.73 -15.14
N PRO A 15 -0.91 -2.79 -15.68
CA PRO A 15 -2.10 -2.63 -16.52
C PRO A 15 -3.29 -2.04 -15.74
N LEU A 16 -4.16 -1.35 -16.47
CA LEU A 16 -5.49 -0.98 -16.00
C LEU A 16 -6.49 -1.97 -16.60
N LEU A 17 -7.14 -2.76 -15.76
CA LEU A 17 -8.04 -3.84 -16.17
C LEU A 17 -9.49 -3.37 -16.07
N ARG A 18 -10.28 -3.58 -17.13
CA ARG A 18 -11.72 -3.37 -17.08
C ARG A 18 -12.41 -4.59 -16.44
N LEU A 19 -13.19 -4.37 -15.40
CA LEU A 19 -13.99 -5.40 -14.73
C LEU A 19 -15.34 -5.50 -15.45
N GLY A 20 -15.39 -6.43 -16.43
CA GLY A 20 -16.45 -6.45 -17.43
C GLY A 20 -17.84 -6.75 -16.87
N LYS A 21 -17.97 -7.71 -15.97
CA LYS A 21 -19.25 -8.08 -15.35
C LYS A 21 -19.76 -6.97 -14.43
N LEU A 22 -18.89 -6.46 -13.56
CA LEU A 22 -19.24 -5.39 -12.64
C LEU A 22 -19.59 -4.09 -13.38
N SER A 23 -18.87 -3.79 -14.46
CA SER A 23 -19.20 -2.63 -15.31
C SER A 23 -20.58 -2.77 -15.96
N ALA A 24 -20.95 -3.97 -16.42
CA ALA A 24 -22.27 -4.20 -17.00
C ALA A 24 -23.40 -4.11 -15.97
N GLU A 25 -23.17 -4.60 -14.75
CA GLU A 25 -24.17 -4.55 -13.66
C GLU A 25 -24.44 -3.12 -13.17
N THR A 26 -23.39 -2.31 -13.05
CA THR A 26 -23.51 -0.95 -12.51
C THR A 26 -23.86 0.10 -13.56
N GLY A 27 -23.68 -0.22 -14.84
CA GLY A 27 -23.78 0.76 -15.94
C GLY A 27 -22.62 1.77 -15.97
N CYS A 28 -21.58 1.57 -15.14
CA CYS A 28 -20.37 2.37 -15.06
C CYS A 28 -19.16 1.60 -15.58
N GLU A 29 -18.13 2.27 -16.04
CA GLU A 29 -16.86 1.63 -16.39
C GLU A 29 -16.01 1.47 -15.13
N ILE A 30 -15.97 0.25 -14.54
CA ILE A 30 -15.15 -0.08 -13.38
C ILE A 30 -13.79 -0.61 -13.84
N LEU A 31 -12.74 0.12 -13.47
CA LEU A 31 -11.35 -0.18 -13.84
C LEU A 31 -10.53 -0.48 -12.59
N GLY A 32 -9.74 -1.55 -12.65
CA GLY A 32 -8.80 -1.96 -11.59
C GLY A 32 -7.35 -1.77 -12.00
N LYS A 33 -6.58 -0.97 -11.26
CA LYS A 33 -5.13 -0.86 -11.44
C LYS A 33 -4.45 -2.12 -10.89
N ALA A 34 -3.89 -2.95 -11.75
CA ALA A 34 -3.41 -4.29 -11.43
C ALA A 34 -2.06 -4.29 -10.68
N GLU A 35 -2.02 -3.73 -9.49
CA GLU A 35 -0.81 -3.60 -8.68
C GLU A 35 -0.19 -4.94 -8.23
N PHE A 36 -0.95 -6.03 -8.28
CA PHE A 36 -0.45 -7.39 -8.10
C PHE A 36 0.50 -7.85 -9.23
N MET A 37 0.57 -7.12 -10.33
CA MET A 37 1.50 -7.35 -11.43
C MET A 37 2.86 -6.65 -11.27
N ASN A 38 3.07 -5.89 -10.20
CA ASN A 38 4.43 -5.52 -9.83
C ASN A 38 5.27 -6.78 -9.55
N PRO A 39 6.58 -6.77 -9.77
CA PRO A 39 7.42 -7.97 -9.67
C PRO A 39 7.47 -8.59 -8.28
N GLY A 40 7.28 -7.83 -7.20
CA GLY A 40 7.12 -8.33 -5.82
C GLY A 40 5.66 -8.64 -5.45
N GLY A 41 4.73 -8.54 -6.39
CA GLY A 41 3.34 -8.97 -6.26
C GLY A 41 2.41 -7.96 -5.58
N SER A 42 2.82 -6.71 -5.35
CA SER A 42 1.94 -5.73 -4.70
C SER A 42 2.28 -4.27 -5.02
N VAL A 43 1.35 -3.39 -4.66
CA VAL A 43 1.53 -1.93 -4.71
C VAL A 43 2.70 -1.42 -3.86
N LYS A 44 3.16 -2.19 -2.88
CA LYS A 44 4.24 -1.78 -1.96
C LYS A 44 5.62 -1.73 -2.62
N ASP A 45 5.79 -2.38 -3.75
CA ASP A 45 7.04 -2.30 -4.53
C ASP A 45 7.34 -0.86 -4.93
N ARG A 46 6.31 -0.08 -5.28
CA ARG A 46 6.47 1.34 -5.63
C ARG A 46 7.01 2.16 -4.46
N ALA A 47 6.39 2.01 -3.28
CA ALA A 47 6.84 2.71 -2.07
C ALA A 47 8.26 2.28 -1.68
N ALA A 48 8.55 0.98 -1.70
CA ALA A 48 9.87 0.44 -1.39
C ALA A 48 10.95 0.99 -2.31
N ARG A 49 10.68 1.02 -3.63
CA ARG A 49 11.59 1.58 -4.62
C ARG A 49 11.89 3.05 -4.34
N TYR A 50 10.86 3.87 -4.20
CA TYR A 50 11.03 5.31 -4.01
C TYR A 50 11.74 5.65 -2.70
N ILE A 51 11.45 4.94 -1.62
CA ILE A 51 12.11 5.15 -0.33
C ILE A 51 13.62 4.86 -0.42
N ILE A 52 14.02 3.77 -1.08
CA ILE A 52 15.43 3.42 -1.25
C ILE A 52 16.12 4.42 -2.19
N GLU A 53 15.53 4.72 -3.35
CA GLU A 53 16.08 5.68 -4.32
C GLU A 53 16.22 7.10 -3.73
N ASP A 54 15.27 7.53 -2.89
CA ASP A 54 15.39 8.82 -2.19
C ASP A 54 16.53 8.82 -1.17
N ALA A 55 16.68 7.75 -0.41
CA ALA A 55 17.76 7.62 0.56
C ALA A 55 19.15 7.59 -0.10
N GLU A 56 19.27 6.91 -1.24
CA GLU A 56 20.49 6.91 -2.08
C GLU A 56 20.80 8.33 -2.58
N ARG A 57 19.83 9.00 -3.17
CA ARG A 57 19.97 10.36 -3.71
C ARG A 57 20.38 11.37 -2.64
N ARG A 58 19.85 11.22 -1.40
CA ARG A 58 20.22 12.07 -0.26
C ARG A 58 21.52 11.66 0.42
N GLY A 59 22.13 10.56 0.02
CA GLY A 59 23.36 10.03 0.62
C GLY A 59 23.17 9.45 2.03
N THR A 60 21.92 9.25 2.48
CA THR A 60 21.62 8.66 3.78
C THR A 60 21.73 7.15 3.78
N LEU A 61 21.64 6.52 2.62
CA LEU A 61 21.92 5.11 2.38
C LEU A 61 23.08 5.00 1.38
N ARG A 62 24.22 4.50 1.83
CA ARG A 62 25.42 4.29 1.02
C ARG A 62 25.54 2.81 0.60
N PRO A 63 26.30 2.46 -0.45
CA PRO A 63 26.51 1.06 -0.86
C PRO A 63 26.83 0.15 0.32
N GLY A 64 26.22 -1.05 0.35
CA GLY A 64 26.36 -2.02 1.44
C GLY A 64 25.59 -1.67 2.72
N GLY A 65 24.82 -0.59 2.73
CA GLY A 65 24.04 -0.15 3.88
C GLY A 65 22.86 -1.07 4.21
N THR A 66 22.11 -0.71 5.24
CA THR A 66 21.02 -1.51 5.78
C THR A 66 19.69 -0.78 5.69
N VAL A 67 18.65 -1.41 5.14
CA VAL A 67 17.27 -0.92 5.14
C VAL A 67 16.50 -1.66 6.23
N ILE A 68 15.91 -0.92 7.15
CA ILE A 68 15.18 -1.48 8.30
C ILE A 68 13.74 -1.03 8.25
N GLU A 69 12.80 -1.98 8.42
CA GLU A 69 11.38 -1.66 8.49
C GLU A 69 10.64 -2.53 9.51
N GLY A 70 9.67 -1.92 10.16
CA GLY A 70 8.71 -2.63 10.99
C GLY A 70 7.46 -2.96 10.17
N THR A 71 7.35 -4.20 9.69
CA THR A 71 6.21 -4.60 8.86
C THR A 71 5.93 -6.09 8.92
N ALA A 72 4.65 -6.43 8.85
CA ALA A 72 4.18 -7.82 8.75
C ALA A 72 3.68 -8.17 7.33
N GLY A 73 3.89 -7.29 6.35
CA GLY A 73 3.22 -7.44 5.05
C GLY A 73 4.10 -7.14 3.84
N ASN A 74 3.43 -6.80 2.76
CA ASN A 74 4.01 -6.64 1.42
C ASN A 74 5.16 -5.61 1.33
N THR A 75 5.23 -4.64 2.24
CA THR A 75 6.35 -3.68 2.23
C THR A 75 7.67 -4.38 2.53
N GLY A 76 7.68 -5.35 3.46
CA GLY A 76 8.87 -6.16 3.72
C GLY A 76 9.32 -6.95 2.49
N ILE A 77 8.37 -7.49 1.73
CA ILE A 77 8.65 -8.23 0.47
C ILE A 77 9.28 -7.28 -0.56
N GLY A 78 8.67 -6.12 -0.81
CA GLY A 78 9.20 -5.15 -1.76
C GLY A 78 10.59 -4.63 -1.37
N LEU A 79 10.81 -4.33 -0.08
CA LEU A 79 12.13 -3.91 0.42
C LEU A 79 13.17 -5.02 0.27
N ALA A 80 12.84 -6.28 0.62
CA ALA A 80 13.76 -7.40 0.51
C ALA A 80 14.22 -7.62 -0.94
N HIS A 81 13.31 -7.60 -1.91
CA HIS A 81 13.64 -7.72 -3.33
C HIS A 81 14.58 -6.60 -3.80
N ILE A 82 14.27 -5.36 -3.46
CA ILE A 82 15.08 -4.22 -3.93
C ILE A 82 16.44 -4.22 -3.23
N CYS A 83 16.51 -4.54 -1.94
CA CYS A 83 17.76 -4.67 -1.22
C CYS A 83 18.64 -5.76 -1.84
N ALA A 84 18.09 -6.94 -2.13
CA ALA A 84 18.80 -8.00 -2.82
C ALA A 84 19.34 -7.56 -4.19
N ALA A 85 18.50 -6.87 -4.99
CA ALA A 85 18.87 -6.39 -6.32
C ALA A 85 19.96 -5.30 -6.30
N ARG A 86 20.05 -4.51 -5.21
CA ARG A 86 20.99 -3.37 -5.09
C ARG A 86 22.15 -3.60 -4.11
N GLY A 87 22.25 -4.78 -3.53
CA GLY A 87 23.34 -5.13 -2.61
C GLY A 87 23.24 -4.48 -1.23
N TYR A 88 22.01 -4.22 -0.75
CA TYR A 88 21.74 -3.74 0.60
C TYR A 88 21.35 -4.90 1.54
N ARG A 89 21.62 -4.74 2.81
CA ARG A 89 21.04 -5.60 3.85
C ARG A 89 19.59 -5.15 4.10
N CYS A 90 18.70 -6.11 4.32
CA CYS A 90 17.31 -5.86 4.67
C CYS A 90 17.02 -6.46 6.06
N VAL A 91 16.52 -5.66 6.98
CA VAL A 91 16.12 -6.12 8.32
C VAL A 91 14.63 -5.81 8.52
N ILE A 92 13.83 -6.84 8.76
CA ILE A 92 12.39 -6.72 8.99
C ILE A 92 12.06 -7.08 10.43
N VAL A 93 11.58 -6.10 11.17
CA VAL A 93 11.03 -6.29 12.53
C VAL A 93 9.55 -6.62 12.40
N ILE A 94 9.13 -7.77 12.94
CA ILE A 94 7.80 -8.33 12.73
C ILE A 94 7.21 -8.83 14.06
N PRO A 95 5.90 -8.67 14.33
CA PRO A 95 5.29 -9.32 15.48
C PRO A 95 5.37 -10.84 15.37
N GLU A 96 5.77 -11.53 16.45
CA GLU A 96 5.87 -13.00 16.52
C GLU A 96 4.52 -13.72 16.32
N THR A 97 3.40 -12.98 16.43
CA THR A 97 2.04 -13.48 16.17
C THR A 97 1.74 -13.65 14.68
N GLN A 98 2.62 -13.20 13.80
CA GLN A 98 2.46 -13.39 12.35
C GLN A 98 2.79 -14.84 11.96
N SER A 99 2.20 -15.30 10.83
CA SER A 99 2.40 -16.66 10.38
C SER A 99 3.86 -16.97 10.04
N GLN A 100 4.27 -18.22 10.29
CA GLN A 100 5.62 -18.69 9.99
C GLN A 100 5.93 -18.55 8.49
N GLU A 101 4.94 -18.81 7.61
CA GLU A 101 5.11 -18.70 6.16
C GLU A 101 5.53 -17.29 5.71
N LYS A 102 4.97 -16.24 6.34
CA LYS A 102 5.38 -14.85 6.04
C LYS A 102 6.81 -14.58 6.45
N MET A 103 7.22 -15.07 7.62
CA MET A 103 8.59 -14.92 8.09
C MET A 103 9.58 -15.69 7.20
N ASP A 104 9.22 -16.91 6.79
CA ASP A 104 10.07 -17.74 5.95
C ASP A 104 10.19 -17.18 4.53
N LEU A 105 9.11 -16.63 3.97
CA LEU A 105 9.17 -15.91 2.69
C LEU A 105 10.18 -14.75 2.75
N LEU A 106 10.14 -13.93 3.78
CA LEU A 106 11.10 -12.82 3.94
C LEU A 106 12.54 -13.31 4.06
N ARG A 107 12.78 -14.43 4.78
CA ARG A 107 14.11 -15.04 4.89
C ARG A 107 14.60 -15.58 3.54
N VAL A 108 13.74 -16.26 2.79
CA VAL A 108 14.05 -16.75 1.43
C VAL A 108 14.43 -15.60 0.48
N LEU A 109 13.80 -14.44 0.66
CA LEU A 109 14.15 -13.22 -0.08
C LEU A 109 15.42 -12.53 0.39
N GLY A 110 16.11 -13.09 1.40
CA GLY A 110 17.38 -12.57 1.91
C GLY A 110 17.25 -11.56 3.04
N ALA A 111 16.06 -11.31 3.58
CA ALA A 111 15.90 -10.42 4.72
C ALA A 111 16.26 -11.10 6.05
N GLU A 112 16.94 -10.37 6.92
CA GLU A 112 17.05 -10.70 8.33
C GLU A 112 15.70 -10.42 9.01
N VAL A 113 15.03 -11.45 9.51
CA VAL A 113 13.73 -11.33 10.18
C VAL A 113 13.93 -11.34 11.68
N ARG A 114 13.45 -10.29 12.34
CA ARG A 114 13.50 -10.12 13.81
C ARG A 114 12.09 -10.18 14.39
N PRO A 115 11.63 -11.35 14.85
CA PRO A 115 10.37 -11.47 15.58
C PRO A 115 10.46 -10.74 16.91
N VAL A 116 9.38 -10.03 17.27
CA VAL A 116 9.23 -9.33 18.55
C VAL A 116 7.83 -9.56 19.13
N PRO A 117 7.64 -9.49 20.45
CA PRO A 117 6.32 -9.57 21.04
C PRO A 117 5.36 -8.55 20.45
N ALA A 118 4.11 -8.95 20.23
CA ALA A 118 3.07 -8.05 19.74
C ALA A 118 2.74 -6.97 20.78
N ALA A 119 2.82 -5.72 20.40
CA ALA A 119 2.53 -4.58 21.27
C ALA A 119 1.72 -3.51 20.53
N PRO A 120 0.78 -2.81 21.21
CA PRO A 120 0.02 -1.70 20.63
C PRO A 120 0.94 -0.58 20.09
N TYR A 121 0.48 0.16 19.10
CA TYR A 121 1.28 1.25 18.50
C TYR A 121 1.76 2.30 19.51
N LYS A 122 0.98 2.56 20.58
CA LYS A 122 1.37 3.51 21.64
C LYS A 122 2.53 3.01 22.51
N ASP A 123 2.76 1.70 22.57
CA ASP A 123 3.85 1.10 23.34
C ASP A 123 5.21 1.38 22.68
N ALA A 124 6.23 1.63 23.51
CA ALA A 124 7.62 1.79 23.05
C ALA A 124 8.18 0.53 22.40
N ASN A 125 7.67 -0.64 22.78
CA ASN A 125 8.06 -1.94 22.24
C ASN A 125 7.25 -2.37 21.00
N ASN A 126 6.45 -1.47 20.42
CA ASN A 126 5.81 -1.75 19.14
C ASN A 126 6.87 -1.98 18.05
N TYR A 127 6.67 -2.97 17.21
CA TYR A 127 7.61 -3.41 16.18
C TYR A 127 8.08 -2.28 15.24
N GLN A 128 7.21 -1.31 14.92
CA GLN A 128 7.58 -0.15 14.10
C GLN A 128 8.58 0.76 14.84
N LYS A 129 8.34 1.00 16.14
CA LYS A 129 9.23 1.83 16.97
C LYS A 129 10.57 1.14 17.24
N ILE A 130 10.56 -0.20 17.40
CA ILE A 130 11.79 -0.98 17.50
C ILE A 130 12.60 -0.85 16.20
N ALA A 131 11.96 -0.95 15.03
CA ALA A 131 12.64 -0.77 13.75
C ALA A 131 13.27 0.62 13.63
N GLY A 132 12.56 1.67 14.06
CA GLY A 132 13.08 3.04 14.07
C GLY A 132 14.31 3.21 14.96
N ARG A 133 14.28 2.68 16.19
CA ARG A 133 15.46 2.71 17.10
C ARG A 133 16.64 1.91 16.53
N LEU A 134 16.38 0.72 16.03
CA LEU A 134 17.41 -0.10 15.42
C LEU A 134 18.12 0.60 14.26
N ALA A 135 17.38 1.34 13.44
CA ALA A 135 17.97 2.11 12.34
C ALA A 135 18.86 3.26 12.84
N GLN A 136 18.51 3.89 13.96
CA GLN A 136 19.34 4.94 14.58
C GLN A 136 20.63 4.39 15.19
N GLU A 137 20.60 3.15 15.69
CA GLU A 137 21.74 2.47 16.33
C GLU A 137 22.64 1.74 15.32
N THR A 138 22.21 1.61 14.05
CA THR A 138 22.94 0.88 13.02
C THR A 138 23.66 1.86 12.09
N GLU A 139 24.96 1.72 11.94
CA GLU A 139 25.74 2.53 11.02
C GLU A 139 25.29 2.28 9.56
N ASN A 140 25.26 3.33 8.74
CA ASN A 140 24.83 3.29 7.35
C ASN A 140 23.48 2.56 7.18
N ALA A 141 22.51 2.91 8.02
CA ALA A 141 21.17 2.34 7.97
C ALA A 141 20.11 3.41 7.81
N ILE A 142 18.99 3.03 7.20
CA ILE A 142 17.76 3.84 7.15
C ILE A 142 16.59 3.07 7.75
N TRP A 143 15.69 3.79 8.40
CA TRP A 143 14.34 3.31 8.66
C TRP A 143 13.45 3.71 7.49
N ALA A 144 12.86 2.73 6.79
CA ALA A 144 11.99 3.01 5.65
C ALA A 144 10.74 3.79 6.05
N ASN A 145 10.21 3.54 7.28
CA ASN A 145 9.11 4.29 7.89
C ASN A 145 7.92 4.50 6.96
N GLN A 146 7.43 3.43 6.37
CA GLN A 146 6.40 3.46 5.32
C GLN A 146 5.16 4.29 5.65
N PHE A 147 4.81 4.43 6.93
CA PHE A 147 3.61 5.15 7.37
C PHE A 147 3.78 6.68 7.34
N ASP A 148 4.96 7.17 7.69
CA ASP A 148 5.18 8.59 7.90
C ASP A 148 6.26 9.19 6.98
N ASN A 149 6.96 8.36 6.21
CA ASN A 149 7.86 8.81 5.15
C ASN A 149 7.05 9.25 3.92
N LEU A 150 7.03 10.55 3.65
CA LEU A 150 6.24 11.16 2.57
C LEU A 150 6.67 10.71 1.16
N VAL A 151 7.84 10.11 1.03
CA VAL A 151 8.33 9.53 -0.23
C VAL A 151 7.40 8.40 -0.71
N ASN A 152 6.74 7.68 0.22
CA ASN A 152 5.71 6.71 -0.14
C ASN A 152 4.56 7.37 -0.92
N ARG A 153 4.02 8.48 -0.42
CA ARG A 153 2.98 9.26 -1.12
C ARG A 153 3.48 9.82 -2.45
N GLN A 154 4.73 10.30 -2.47
CA GLN A 154 5.36 10.85 -3.67
C GLN A 154 5.47 9.79 -4.78
N ALA A 155 5.79 8.54 -4.45
CA ALA A 155 5.82 7.45 -5.42
C ALA A 155 4.50 7.32 -6.20
N HIS A 156 3.37 7.43 -5.53
CA HIS A 156 2.06 7.32 -6.16
C HIS A 156 1.63 8.59 -6.90
N TYR A 157 2.05 9.75 -6.41
CA TYR A 157 1.83 11.02 -7.11
C TYR A 157 2.59 11.06 -8.44
N GLU A 158 3.83 10.57 -8.48
CA GLU A 158 4.69 10.62 -9.67
C GLU A 158 4.50 9.43 -10.63
N THR A 159 3.90 8.34 -10.17
CA THR A 159 3.76 7.13 -11.01
C THR A 159 2.32 6.67 -11.15
N THR A 160 1.67 6.21 -10.09
CA THR A 160 0.34 5.58 -10.15
C THR A 160 -0.73 6.56 -10.66
N GLY A 161 -0.73 7.79 -10.17
CA GLY A 161 -1.64 8.85 -10.63
C GLY A 161 -1.48 9.17 -12.12
N PRO A 162 -0.26 9.48 -12.59
CA PRO A 162 0.01 9.67 -14.02
C PRO A 162 -0.35 8.48 -14.92
N GLU A 163 -0.09 7.26 -14.45
CA GLU A 163 -0.46 6.05 -15.19
C GLU A 163 -1.98 5.92 -15.34
N ILE A 164 -2.73 6.11 -14.26
CA ILE A 164 -4.20 6.08 -14.30
C ILE A 164 -4.73 7.16 -15.26
N TRP A 165 -4.20 8.37 -15.16
CA TRP A 165 -4.61 9.49 -16.02
C TRP A 165 -4.34 9.22 -17.50
N ARG A 166 -3.16 8.71 -17.82
CA ARG A 166 -2.77 8.33 -19.18
C ARG A 166 -3.66 7.21 -19.72
N ASP A 167 -3.83 6.13 -18.93
CA ASP A 167 -4.51 4.92 -19.36
C ASP A 167 -6.02 5.10 -19.51
N THR A 168 -6.59 6.10 -18.84
CA THR A 168 -7.99 6.52 -18.99
C THR A 168 -8.19 7.70 -19.97
N ALA A 169 -7.11 8.25 -20.52
CA ALA A 169 -7.15 9.51 -21.28
C ALA A 169 -7.84 10.64 -20.50
N GLY A 170 -7.62 10.69 -19.16
CA GLY A 170 -8.19 11.68 -18.25
C GLY A 170 -9.68 11.48 -17.92
N ARG A 171 -10.29 10.40 -18.39
CA ARG A 171 -11.71 10.08 -18.12
C ARG A 171 -11.82 9.30 -16.80
N VAL A 172 -11.63 9.99 -15.70
CA VAL A 172 -11.79 9.48 -14.34
C VAL A 172 -12.85 10.33 -13.64
N ASP A 173 -13.91 9.71 -13.17
CA ASP A 173 -14.97 10.38 -12.41
C ASP A 173 -14.83 10.11 -10.91
N ALA A 174 -14.37 8.92 -10.54
CA ALA A 174 -14.07 8.58 -9.15
C ALA A 174 -12.78 7.75 -9.04
N PHE A 175 -12.05 7.93 -7.94
CA PHE A 175 -10.94 7.08 -7.52
C PHE A 175 -11.24 6.52 -6.13
N VAL A 176 -11.33 5.20 -6.05
CA VAL A 176 -11.64 4.46 -4.82
C VAL A 176 -10.43 3.68 -4.38
N CYS A 177 -10.00 3.84 -3.13
CA CYS A 177 -8.82 3.15 -2.63
C CYS A 177 -8.91 2.90 -1.12
N SER A 178 -8.62 1.67 -0.71
CA SER A 178 -8.36 1.36 0.71
C SER A 178 -6.99 1.87 1.14
N THR A 179 -6.81 2.07 2.42
CA THR A 179 -5.54 2.58 2.91
C THR A 179 -5.06 1.88 4.19
N GLY A 180 -3.77 1.52 4.21
CA GLY A 180 -3.02 1.20 5.42
C GLY A 180 -2.08 2.35 5.75
N THR A 181 -1.10 2.63 4.88
CA THR A 181 -0.15 3.73 5.06
C THR A 181 -0.66 5.08 4.56
N GLY A 182 -1.67 5.10 3.72
CA GLY A 182 -2.20 6.31 3.10
C GLY A 182 -1.50 6.71 1.79
N GLY A 183 -0.32 6.17 1.49
CA GLY A 183 0.49 6.63 0.37
C GLY A 183 -0.21 6.58 -0.99
N THR A 184 -0.86 5.47 -1.32
CA THR A 184 -1.54 5.29 -2.61
C THR A 184 -2.73 6.25 -2.75
N LEU A 185 -3.64 6.24 -1.77
CA LEU A 185 -4.81 7.12 -1.78
C LEU A 185 -4.38 8.59 -1.89
N ALA A 186 -3.42 9.00 -1.06
CA ALA A 186 -2.96 10.38 -1.00
C ALA A 186 -2.24 10.84 -2.27
N GLY A 187 -1.32 10.03 -2.78
CA GLY A 187 -0.56 10.39 -3.98
C GLY A 187 -1.45 10.50 -5.22
N VAL A 188 -2.31 9.50 -5.44
CA VAL A 188 -3.23 9.48 -6.59
C VAL A 188 -4.29 10.57 -6.47
N ALA A 189 -4.93 10.74 -5.29
CA ALA A 189 -5.95 11.76 -5.08
C ALA A 189 -5.41 13.17 -5.37
N ARG A 190 -4.23 13.52 -4.85
CA ARG A 190 -3.58 14.82 -5.12
C ARG A 190 -3.35 15.02 -6.61
N PHE A 191 -2.75 14.03 -7.27
CA PHE A 191 -2.46 14.09 -8.70
C PHE A 191 -3.72 14.29 -9.55
N LEU A 192 -4.79 13.52 -9.27
CA LEU A 192 -6.04 13.61 -10.03
C LEU A 192 -6.78 14.92 -9.77
N LYS A 193 -6.87 15.35 -8.52
CA LYS A 193 -7.53 16.62 -8.15
C LYS A 193 -6.86 17.86 -8.72
N GLU A 194 -5.54 17.85 -8.91
CA GLU A 194 -4.83 18.95 -9.58
C GLU A 194 -5.19 19.07 -11.06
N ARG A 195 -5.58 17.98 -11.73
CA ARG A 195 -5.91 17.95 -13.15
C ARG A 195 -7.42 18.07 -13.43
N LYS A 196 -8.22 17.47 -12.57
CA LYS A 196 -9.67 17.43 -12.66
C LYS A 196 -10.23 17.51 -11.23
N PRO A 197 -10.45 18.74 -10.69
CA PRO A 197 -10.88 18.94 -9.30
C PRO A 197 -12.17 18.20 -8.92
N GLU A 198 -13.04 17.91 -9.89
CA GLU A 198 -14.31 17.21 -9.73
C GLU A 198 -14.19 15.69 -9.60
N VAL A 199 -13.02 15.10 -9.82
CA VAL A 199 -12.82 13.66 -9.56
C VAL A 199 -13.16 13.35 -8.11
N LYS A 200 -14.11 12.45 -7.88
CA LYS A 200 -14.48 12.03 -6.54
C LYS A 200 -13.43 11.07 -5.97
N THR A 201 -12.81 11.43 -4.85
CA THR A 201 -11.83 10.58 -4.16
C THR A 201 -12.48 9.94 -2.94
N VAL A 202 -12.50 8.61 -2.90
CA VAL A 202 -13.24 7.85 -1.90
C VAL A 202 -12.33 6.87 -1.17
N LEU A 203 -12.37 6.93 0.15
CA LEU A 203 -11.74 5.95 1.01
C LEU A 203 -12.62 4.69 1.10
N ALA A 204 -12.08 3.53 0.75
CA ALA A 204 -12.66 2.24 1.07
C ALA A 204 -12.05 1.72 2.38
N ASP A 205 -12.85 1.54 3.42
CA ASP A 205 -12.33 1.27 4.77
C ASP A 205 -12.97 0.00 5.38
N PRO A 206 -12.19 -0.90 6.01
CA PRO A 206 -12.74 -2.05 6.72
C PRO A 206 -13.30 -1.67 8.08
N HIS A 207 -14.08 -2.55 8.69
CA HIS A 207 -14.37 -2.49 10.11
C HIS A 207 -13.07 -2.56 10.94
N GLY A 208 -13.08 -2.02 12.15
CA GLY A 208 -11.88 -1.95 13.01
C GLY A 208 -10.92 -0.78 12.69
N SER A 209 -11.10 -0.12 11.55
CA SER A 209 -10.40 1.12 11.20
C SER A 209 -11.13 2.36 11.75
N GLY A 210 -10.37 3.40 12.09
CA GLY A 210 -10.93 4.69 12.49
C GLY A 210 -11.06 5.71 11.35
N LEU A 211 -10.56 5.38 10.17
CA LEU A 211 -10.44 6.35 9.07
C LEU A 211 -11.78 6.68 8.41
N TYR A 212 -12.70 5.73 8.32
CA TYR A 212 -14.06 5.99 7.86
C TYR A 212 -14.73 7.08 8.71
N SER A 213 -14.71 6.92 10.03
CA SER A 213 -15.28 7.92 10.95
C SER A 213 -14.56 9.26 10.84
N PHE A 214 -13.23 9.24 10.69
CA PHE A 214 -12.44 10.45 10.50
C PHE A 214 -12.85 11.22 9.24
N VAL A 215 -13.06 10.55 8.11
CA VAL A 215 -13.53 11.21 6.87
C VAL A 215 -14.96 11.74 7.02
N LYS A 216 -15.84 10.97 7.68
CA LYS A 216 -17.27 11.35 7.81
C LYS A 216 -17.54 12.41 8.86
N SER A 217 -16.79 12.44 9.97
CA SER A 217 -17.08 13.30 11.12
C SER A 217 -15.88 14.07 11.69
N GLY A 218 -14.67 13.83 11.17
CA GLY A 218 -13.44 14.40 11.73
C GLY A 218 -12.89 13.66 12.96
N GLU A 219 -13.56 12.62 13.44
CA GLU A 219 -13.18 11.87 14.65
C GLU A 219 -12.68 10.46 14.30
N LEU A 220 -11.52 10.08 14.86
CA LEU A 220 -10.99 8.73 14.75
C LEU A 220 -11.73 7.80 15.71
N LYS A 221 -12.71 7.05 15.21
CA LYS A 221 -13.47 6.09 15.99
C LYS A 221 -13.49 4.74 15.27
N SER A 222 -12.84 3.74 15.87
CA SER A 222 -12.83 2.36 15.38
C SER A 222 -14.03 1.60 15.91
N GLU A 223 -14.70 0.82 15.05
CA GLU A 223 -15.83 -0.04 15.39
C GLU A 223 -15.67 -1.41 14.74
N GLY A 224 -15.86 -2.47 15.53
CA GLY A 224 -15.74 -3.85 15.06
C GLY A 224 -14.30 -4.29 14.79
N ASN A 225 -14.17 -5.34 14.00
CA ASN A 225 -12.91 -5.96 13.57
C ASN A 225 -13.00 -6.30 12.09
N SER A 226 -11.86 -6.60 11.47
CA SER A 226 -11.81 -7.15 10.11
C SER A 226 -10.72 -8.22 10.00
N ILE A 227 -10.97 -9.19 9.12
CA ILE A 227 -10.00 -10.22 8.74
C ILE A 227 -8.95 -9.67 7.74
N THR A 228 -9.14 -8.46 7.24
CA THR A 228 -8.23 -7.90 6.26
C THR A 228 -6.92 -7.45 6.88
N GLU A 229 -5.81 -7.72 6.19
CA GLU A 229 -4.48 -7.35 6.63
C GLU A 229 -3.91 -6.21 5.77
N GLY A 230 -3.09 -5.35 6.38
CA GLY A 230 -2.35 -4.31 5.69
C GLY A 230 -3.18 -3.10 5.23
N ILE A 231 -4.47 -3.07 5.56
CA ILE A 231 -5.39 -1.95 5.35
C ILE A 231 -6.19 -1.67 6.62
N GLY A 232 -6.74 -0.45 6.70
CA GLY A 232 -7.33 0.06 7.93
C GLY A 232 -6.27 0.66 8.86
N SER A 233 -6.61 1.72 9.58
CA SER A 233 -5.72 2.37 10.53
C SER A 233 -6.50 2.98 11.69
N SER A 234 -5.89 2.97 12.87
CA SER A 234 -6.40 3.66 14.06
C SER A 234 -5.86 5.09 14.19
N ARG A 235 -5.06 5.54 13.23
CA ARG A 235 -4.47 6.89 13.20
C ARG A 235 -4.42 7.47 11.79
N VAL A 236 -4.40 8.77 11.67
CA VAL A 236 -4.01 9.46 10.43
C VAL A 236 -2.48 9.43 10.34
N THR A 237 -1.96 8.85 9.27
CA THR A 237 -0.52 8.80 9.00
C THR A 237 -0.05 10.09 8.33
N ALA A 238 1.24 10.42 8.41
CA ALA A 238 1.76 11.59 7.70
C ALA A 238 1.55 11.51 6.18
N ASN A 239 1.55 10.29 5.60
CA ASN A 239 1.22 10.12 4.19
C ASN A 239 -0.22 10.54 3.85
N LEU A 240 -1.17 10.29 4.76
CA LEU A 240 -2.60 10.58 4.52
C LEU A 240 -2.97 12.02 4.89
N GLU A 241 -2.20 12.66 5.74
CA GLU A 241 -2.48 14.01 6.24
C GLU A 241 -2.69 15.02 5.11
N GLY A 242 -3.77 15.83 5.22
CA GLY A 242 -4.14 16.83 4.22
C GLY A 242 -4.48 16.26 2.84
N THR A 243 -4.84 14.99 2.74
CA THR A 243 -5.31 14.37 1.48
C THR A 243 -6.74 14.81 1.19
N PRO A 244 -7.05 15.26 -0.03
CA PRO A 244 -8.41 15.60 -0.41
C PRO A 244 -9.25 14.32 -0.61
N ILE A 245 -9.98 13.90 0.42
CA ILE A 245 -10.89 12.77 0.39
C ILE A 245 -12.31 13.32 0.49
N ASP A 246 -13.13 13.03 -0.53
CA ASP A 246 -14.49 13.57 -0.62
C ASP A 246 -15.50 12.72 0.15
N ASP A 247 -15.24 11.40 0.23
CA ASP A 247 -16.18 10.47 0.87
C ASP A 247 -15.47 9.22 1.38
N ALA A 248 -16.18 8.40 2.16
CA ALA A 248 -15.72 7.09 2.61
C ALA A 248 -16.85 6.06 2.58
N VAL A 249 -16.50 4.82 2.23
CA VAL A 249 -17.38 3.65 2.25
C VAL A 249 -16.79 2.61 3.19
N ARG A 250 -17.61 2.09 4.10
CA ARG A 250 -17.22 1.01 5.00
C ARG A 250 -17.67 -0.33 4.43
N ILE A 251 -16.75 -1.28 4.33
CA ILE A 251 -16.98 -2.61 3.79
C ILE A 251 -16.77 -3.65 4.89
N ASP A 252 -17.76 -4.51 5.11
CA ASP A 252 -17.67 -5.64 6.02
C ASP A 252 -16.94 -6.83 5.39
N ASP A 253 -16.51 -7.76 6.25
CA ASP A 253 -15.73 -8.94 5.83
C ASP A 253 -16.50 -9.86 4.89
N GLN A 254 -17.82 -10.03 5.09
CA GLN A 254 -18.64 -10.87 4.22
C GLN A 254 -18.71 -10.30 2.81
N THR A 255 -18.94 -9.01 2.69
CA THR A 255 -18.95 -8.27 1.41
C THR A 255 -17.58 -8.36 0.74
N CYS A 256 -16.50 -8.16 1.51
CA CYS A 256 -15.12 -8.29 1.03
C CYS A 256 -14.84 -9.67 0.45
N VAL A 257 -15.11 -10.74 1.21
CA VAL A 257 -14.87 -12.12 0.78
C VAL A 257 -15.75 -12.48 -0.42
N THR A 258 -17.01 -12.11 -0.41
CA THR A 258 -17.92 -12.32 -1.53
C THR A 258 -17.36 -11.69 -2.81
N MET A 259 -16.87 -10.45 -2.72
CA MET A 259 -16.29 -9.76 -3.86
C MET A 259 -15.00 -10.43 -4.38
N VAL A 260 -14.13 -10.91 -3.49
CA VAL A 260 -12.92 -11.67 -3.89
C VAL A 260 -13.31 -12.92 -4.71
N TYR A 261 -14.31 -13.68 -4.25
CA TYR A 261 -14.79 -14.84 -4.99
C TYR A 261 -15.50 -14.49 -6.31
N ARG A 262 -16.22 -13.37 -6.35
CA ARG A 262 -16.80 -12.86 -7.60
C ARG A 262 -15.72 -12.52 -8.61
N LEU A 263 -14.68 -11.78 -8.20
CA LEU A 263 -13.56 -11.43 -9.06
C LEU A 263 -12.86 -12.68 -9.61
N LEU A 264 -12.70 -13.70 -8.78
CA LEU A 264 -12.12 -14.97 -9.24
C LEU A 264 -13.01 -15.68 -10.27
N ARG A 265 -14.31 -15.80 -10.00
CA ARG A 265 -15.22 -16.64 -10.81
C ARG A 265 -15.76 -15.92 -12.05
N GLU A 266 -15.93 -14.61 -11.98
CA GLU A 266 -16.59 -13.81 -13.01
C GLU A 266 -15.60 -13.04 -13.89
N GLU A 267 -14.44 -12.63 -13.31
CA GLU A 267 -13.42 -11.84 -14.01
C GLU A 267 -12.08 -12.62 -14.19
N GLY A 268 -11.96 -13.82 -13.59
CA GLY A 268 -10.74 -14.64 -13.65
C GLY A 268 -9.57 -14.09 -12.82
N LEU A 269 -9.83 -13.20 -11.86
CA LEU A 269 -8.81 -12.52 -11.08
C LEU A 269 -8.64 -13.16 -9.69
N PHE A 270 -7.50 -13.80 -9.46
CA PHE A 270 -7.13 -14.31 -8.13
C PHE A 270 -6.41 -13.22 -7.32
N VAL A 271 -7.12 -12.61 -6.38
CA VAL A 271 -6.70 -11.40 -5.65
C VAL A 271 -7.00 -11.50 -4.16
N GLY A 272 -6.38 -10.62 -3.35
CA GLY A 272 -6.58 -10.61 -1.89
C GLY A 272 -7.71 -9.68 -1.42
N GLY A 273 -7.94 -9.69 -0.08
CA GLY A 273 -9.01 -8.95 0.58
C GLY A 273 -8.97 -7.43 0.33
N SER A 274 -7.78 -6.82 0.24
CA SER A 274 -7.69 -5.39 -0.09
C SER A 274 -8.29 -5.05 -1.44
N THR A 275 -8.16 -5.93 -2.45
CA THR A 275 -8.85 -5.77 -3.74
C THR A 275 -10.35 -5.95 -3.58
N GLY A 276 -10.78 -6.94 -2.79
CA GLY A 276 -12.21 -7.15 -2.49
C GLY A 276 -12.86 -5.91 -1.91
N ILE A 277 -12.23 -5.26 -0.92
CA ILE A 277 -12.71 -4.00 -0.34
C ILE A 277 -12.75 -2.86 -1.37
N ASN A 278 -11.68 -2.69 -2.15
CA ASN A 278 -11.62 -1.64 -3.15
C ASN A 278 -12.73 -1.76 -4.18
N VAL A 279 -12.93 -2.96 -4.72
CA VAL A 279 -13.93 -3.19 -5.77
C VAL A 279 -15.34 -3.15 -5.21
N ALA A 280 -15.58 -3.72 -4.02
CA ALA A 280 -16.89 -3.64 -3.36
C ALA A 280 -17.29 -2.17 -3.08
N ALA A 281 -16.36 -1.34 -2.65
CA ALA A 281 -16.61 0.09 -2.47
C ALA A 281 -16.82 0.80 -3.81
N ALA A 282 -16.07 0.47 -4.86
CA ALA A 282 -16.24 1.07 -6.18
C ALA A 282 -17.63 0.79 -6.80
N VAL A 283 -18.22 -0.37 -6.51
CA VAL A 283 -19.58 -0.72 -6.94
C VAL A 283 -20.66 0.11 -6.22
N GLN A 284 -20.34 0.62 -5.01
CA GLN A 284 -21.28 1.43 -4.21
C GLN A 284 -21.20 2.94 -4.51
N VAL A 285 -20.14 3.40 -5.15
CA VAL A 285 -19.87 4.82 -5.45
C VAL A 285 -20.51 5.26 -6.76
#